data_55cb1db01ee1118c26cdac0992b40a6b
#
_entry.id   55cb1db01ee1118c26cdac0992b40a6b
#
_cell.length_a   1.000
_cell.length_b   1.000
_cell.length_c   1.000
_cell.angle_alpha   90.00
_cell.angle_beta   90.00
_cell.angle_gamma   90.00
#
_symmetry.space_group_name_H-M   'P 1'
#
loop_
_entity.id
_entity.type
_entity.pdbx_description
1 polymer ?
#
loop_
_entity_poly.entity_id
_entity_poly.type
_entity_poly.pdbx_seq_one_letter_code
_entity_poly.pdbx_strand_id
1 'polypeptide(L)'
;DLVRSRGLGDVYKRQFLHWCKRMKYSDNEVYALYGCKEPTYGDPFYLTSEERNVLYDADLSENPKLAVIRDIFVFHCYIGCRVGDLYRLTRENIKDGFLEYMPQKTKKCQAKTVRVPLHEKALKILERYDVNADRLFPFKPIHTYNLGIRELLKYCGIDRMVTILDTHGYNTVQKPLHEVASSHTARKTFVGNLYKQVPDPNLIASLSGHVEGSRAFRRYRTIDDDMKRKLVEMIN
;
A
#
# COMPACT_ATOMS: atom_id res chain seq x y z
N ASP A 1 13.22 -10.88 6.98
CA ASP A 1 13.58 -9.70 7.81
C ASP A 1 15.08 -9.33 7.77
N LEU A 2 15.99 -10.31 7.73
CA LEU A 2 17.45 -10.09 7.71
C LEU A 2 17.96 -9.34 6.46
N VAL A 3 17.31 -9.48 5.31
CA VAL A 3 17.71 -8.78 4.07
C VAL A 3 17.25 -7.31 4.06
N ARG A 4 16.10 -7.02 4.65
CA ARG A 4 15.64 -5.64 4.86
C ARG A 4 16.52 -4.89 5.87
N SER A 5 17.01 -5.58 6.90
CA SER A 5 17.89 -4.98 7.91
C SER A 5 19.31 -4.72 7.38
N ARG A 6 19.82 -5.53 6.43
CA ARG A 6 21.12 -5.27 5.79
C ARG A 6 21.12 -3.96 4.99
N GLY A 7 20.13 -3.73 4.15
CA GLY A 7 20.01 -2.47 3.40
C GLY A 7 19.81 -1.25 4.31
N LEU A 8 19.07 -1.40 5.41
CA LEU A 8 18.88 -0.34 6.40
C LEU A 8 20.20 -0.05 7.14
N GLY A 9 20.96 -1.09 7.50
CA GLY A 9 22.28 -0.95 8.12
C GLY A 9 23.27 -0.18 7.24
N ASP A 10 23.27 -0.42 5.95
CA ASP A 10 24.13 0.28 4.99
C ASP A 10 23.75 1.76 4.83
N VAL A 11 22.44 2.06 4.82
CA VAL A 11 21.95 3.45 4.82
C VAL A 11 22.40 4.19 6.09
N TYR A 12 22.30 3.57 7.27
CA TYR A 12 22.73 4.19 8.52
C TYR A 12 24.25 4.37 8.59
N LYS A 13 25.04 3.39 8.12
CA LYS A 13 26.49 3.53 8.03
C LYS A 13 26.91 4.71 7.16
N ARG A 14 26.28 4.83 5.98
CA ARG A 14 26.53 5.95 5.08
C ARG A 14 26.14 7.29 5.70
N GLN A 15 24.98 7.37 6.37
CA GLN A 15 24.56 8.58 7.06
C GLN A 15 25.50 8.96 8.19
N PHE A 16 25.98 7.99 8.97
CA PHE A 16 26.95 8.20 10.03
C PHE A 16 28.27 8.72 9.48
N LEU A 17 28.84 8.10 8.45
CA LEU A 17 30.08 8.55 7.83
C LEU A 17 29.96 9.96 7.24
N HIS A 18 28.82 10.27 6.60
CA HIS A 18 28.54 11.61 6.09
C HIS A 18 28.44 12.63 7.24
N TRP A 19 27.84 12.24 8.36
CA TRP A 19 27.76 13.08 9.56
C TRP A 19 29.15 13.32 10.14
N CYS A 20 30.01 12.29 10.25
CA CYS A 20 31.38 12.41 10.73
C CYS A 20 32.19 13.43 9.91
N LYS A 21 32.07 13.40 8.57
CA LYS A 21 32.69 14.41 7.69
C LYS A 21 32.17 15.80 7.98
N ARG A 22 30.85 15.97 8.06
CA ARG A 22 30.21 17.27 8.31
C ARG A 22 30.63 17.86 9.66
N MET A 23 30.84 16.99 10.65
CA MET A 23 31.28 17.39 11.99
C MET A 23 32.78 17.51 12.10
N LYS A 24 33.52 17.32 11.00
CA LYS A 24 35.02 17.36 10.96
C LYS A 24 35.72 16.34 11.86
N TYR A 25 35.07 15.21 12.15
CA TYR A 25 35.70 14.08 12.84
C TYR A 25 36.58 13.24 11.92
N SER A 26 36.39 13.34 10.59
CA SER A 26 37.17 12.65 9.58
C SER A 26 37.02 13.38 8.24
N ASP A 27 38.13 13.54 7.54
CA ASP A 27 38.15 14.06 6.16
C ASP A 27 37.97 12.94 5.12
N ASN A 28 37.88 11.70 5.57
CA ASN A 28 37.77 10.54 4.69
C ASN A 28 36.39 10.45 4.03
N GLU A 29 36.36 10.38 2.70
CA GLU A 29 35.16 10.29 1.88
C GLU A 29 34.73 8.83 1.56
N VAL A 30 35.14 7.87 2.39
CA VAL A 30 34.80 6.44 2.22
C VAL A 30 33.29 6.21 1.99
N TYR A 31 32.43 7.09 2.53
CA TYR A 31 30.99 7.03 2.29
C TYR A 31 30.61 7.23 0.81
N ALA A 32 31.44 7.92 0.02
CA ALA A 32 31.23 8.09 -1.41
C ALA A 32 31.54 6.81 -2.20
N LEU A 33 32.49 6.02 -1.69
CA LEU A 33 32.88 4.71 -2.24
C LEU A 33 31.92 3.61 -1.78
N TYR A 34 31.18 3.83 -0.71
CA TYR A 34 30.21 2.87 -0.18
C TYR A 34 28.92 2.94 -0.98
N GLY A 35 28.90 2.25 -2.09
CA GLY A 35 27.73 2.13 -2.95
C GLY A 35 26.63 1.34 -2.25
N CYS A 36 25.63 2.02 -1.68
CA CYS A 36 24.40 1.33 -1.34
C CYS A 36 23.78 0.86 -2.65
N LYS A 37 23.69 -0.46 -2.86
CA LYS A 37 22.92 -1.00 -3.99
C LYS A 37 21.52 -0.41 -3.93
N GLU A 38 21.09 0.18 -5.03
CA GLU A 38 19.72 0.67 -5.10
C GLU A 38 18.77 -0.52 -4.89
N PRO A 39 17.72 -0.38 -4.06
CA PRO A 39 16.76 -1.45 -3.88
C PRO A 39 16.09 -1.74 -5.22
N THR A 40 16.24 -2.95 -5.71
CA THR A 40 15.52 -3.46 -6.87
C THR A 40 14.09 -3.76 -6.45
N TYR A 41 13.12 -3.30 -7.20
CA TYR A 41 11.71 -3.51 -6.93
C TYR A 41 11.10 -4.28 -8.10
N GLY A 42 10.37 -5.34 -7.81
CA GLY A 42 9.52 -6.00 -8.79
C GLY A 42 8.28 -5.16 -9.14
N ASP A 43 7.57 -5.57 -10.19
CA ASP A 43 6.32 -4.94 -10.57
C ASP A 43 5.27 -5.03 -9.45
N PRO A 44 4.50 -3.96 -9.21
CA PRO A 44 3.49 -3.99 -8.18
C PRO A 44 2.32 -4.90 -8.58
N PHE A 45 2.11 -5.98 -7.84
CA PHE A 45 0.87 -6.76 -7.92
C PHE A 45 -0.19 -6.15 -6.99
N TYR A 46 -1.45 -6.19 -7.42
CA TYR A 46 -2.61 -5.67 -6.68
C TYR A 46 -3.89 -6.39 -7.14
N LEU A 47 -4.96 -6.27 -6.38
CA LEU A 47 -6.26 -6.85 -6.76
C LEU A 47 -6.91 -6.04 -7.88
N THR A 48 -7.55 -6.72 -8.81
CA THR A 48 -8.45 -6.06 -9.76
C THR A 48 -9.71 -5.56 -9.05
N SER A 49 -10.51 -4.76 -9.74
CA SER A 49 -11.81 -4.32 -9.20
C SER A 49 -12.78 -5.49 -9.00
N GLU A 50 -12.73 -6.46 -9.90
CA GLU A 50 -13.51 -7.70 -9.86
C GLU A 50 -13.11 -8.55 -8.65
N GLU A 51 -11.80 -8.81 -8.46
CA GLU A 51 -11.28 -9.54 -7.30
C GLU A 51 -11.68 -8.86 -5.97
N ARG A 52 -11.58 -7.53 -5.90
CA ARG A 52 -12.04 -6.78 -4.72
C ARG A 52 -13.54 -6.95 -4.49
N ASN A 53 -14.36 -6.96 -5.54
CA ASN A 53 -15.81 -7.18 -5.43
C ASN A 53 -16.11 -8.60 -4.96
N VAL A 54 -15.41 -9.63 -5.46
CA VAL A 54 -15.52 -11.01 -4.96
C VAL A 54 -15.30 -11.06 -3.45
N LEU A 55 -14.27 -10.35 -2.94
CA LEU A 55 -14.05 -10.27 -1.50
C LEU A 55 -15.20 -9.58 -0.76
N TYR A 56 -15.70 -8.46 -1.31
CA TYR A 56 -16.80 -7.72 -0.69
C TYR A 56 -18.07 -8.55 -0.55
N ASP A 57 -18.41 -9.33 -1.59
CA ASP A 57 -19.63 -10.11 -1.70
C ASP A 57 -19.50 -11.53 -1.09
N ALA A 58 -18.30 -11.91 -0.60
CA ALA A 58 -18.04 -13.24 -0.03
C ALA A 58 -18.92 -13.50 1.20
N ASP A 59 -19.60 -14.65 1.20
CA ASP A 59 -20.33 -15.11 2.37
C ASP A 59 -19.34 -15.71 3.40
N LEU A 60 -19.26 -15.07 4.54
CA LEU A 60 -18.40 -15.44 5.68
C LEU A 60 -19.23 -15.57 6.97
N SER A 61 -20.51 -15.89 6.86
CA SER A 61 -21.43 -16.05 7.99
C SER A 61 -20.93 -17.09 9.00
N GLU A 62 -20.30 -18.16 8.52
CA GLU A 62 -19.71 -19.21 9.36
C GLU A 62 -18.31 -18.84 9.91
N ASN A 63 -17.67 -17.78 9.44
CA ASN A 63 -16.36 -17.35 9.91
C ASN A 63 -16.34 -15.85 10.27
N PRO A 64 -16.92 -15.45 11.41
CA PRO A 64 -17.01 -14.05 11.82
C PRO A 64 -15.66 -13.35 11.95
N LYS A 65 -14.61 -14.09 12.31
CA LYS A 65 -13.25 -13.53 12.42
C LYS A 65 -12.71 -13.12 11.03
N LEU A 66 -12.96 -13.96 10.03
CA LEU A 66 -12.53 -13.69 8.66
C LEU A 66 -13.41 -12.60 8.02
N ALA A 67 -14.70 -12.52 8.39
CA ALA A 67 -15.60 -11.44 7.97
C ALA A 67 -15.09 -10.06 8.41
N VAL A 68 -14.58 -9.93 9.64
CA VAL A 68 -13.96 -8.69 10.12
C VAL A 68 -12.71 -8.35 9.32
N ILE A 69 -11.86 -9.33 9.02
CA ILE A 69 -10.66 -9.14 8.19
C ILE A 69 -11.04 -8.67 6.78
N ARG A 70 -12.07 -9.30 6.18
CA ARG A 70 -12.64 -8.91 4.88
C ARG A 70 -13.07 -7.45 4.89
N ASP A 71 -13.85 -7.05 5.87
CA ASP A 71 -14.38 -5.68 5.96
C ASP A 71 -13.26 -4.66 6.09
N ILE A 72 -12.29 -4.90 6.98
CA ILE A 72 -11.12 -4.02 7.13
C ILE A 72 -10.31 -3.95 5.82
N PHE A 73 -10.07 -5.09 5.17
CA PHE A 73 -9.23 -5.16 3.97
C PHE A 73 -9.90 -4.52 2.76
N VAL A 74 -11.18 -4.78 2.54
CA VAL A 74 -11.94 -4.16 1.45
C VAL A 74 -12.08 -2.66 1.66
N PHE A 75 -12.41 -2.20 2.89
CA PHE A 75 -12.40 -0.79 3.23
C PHE A 75 -11.03 -0.15 2.94
N HIS A 76 -9.96 -0.81 3.37
CA HIS A 76 -8.58 -0.36 3.11
C HIS A 76 -8.26 -0.24 1.61
N CYS A 77 -8.82 -1.14 0.77
CA CYS A 77 -8.70 -1.06 -0.69
C CYS A 77 -9.44 0.15 -1.29
N TYR A 78 -10.44 0.69 -0.62
CA TYR A 78 -11.17 1.89 -1.06
C TYR A 78 -10.54 3.20 -0.62
N ILE A 79 -9.71 3.19 0.42
CA ILE A 79 -9.11 4.43 0.95
C ILE A 79 -7.60 4.55 0.69
N GLY A 80 -6.92 3.44 0.46
CA GLY A 80 -5.52 3.40 0.04
C GLY A 80 -4.49 3.99 1.01
N CYS A 81 -4.83 4.26 2.27
CA CYS A 81 -3.91 4.79 3.26
C CYS A 81 -2.82 3.76 3.65
N ARG A 82 -1.82 4.15 4.42
CA ARG A 82 -0.90 3.19 5.03
C ARG A 82 -1.57 2.49 6.21
N VAL A 83 -1.23 1.22 6.44
CA VAL A 83 -1.83 0.44 7.56
C VAL A 83 -1.63 1.10 8.92
N GLY A 84 -0.50 1.76 9.15
CA GLY A 84 -0.28 2.52 10.39
C GLY A 84 -1.17 3.74 10.52
N ASP A 85 -1.59 4.36 9.42
CA ASP A 85 -2.57 5.43 9.41
C ASP A 85 -3.98 4.84 9.59
N LEU A 86 -4.33 3.75 8.88
CA LEU A 86 -5.61 3.03 9.02
C LEU A 86 -5.95 2.71 10.48
N TYR A 87 -4.97 2.20 11.23
CA TYR A 87 -5.17 1.78 12.63
C TYR A 87 -5.42 2.94 13.61
N ARG A 88 -5.23 4.18 13.16
CA ARG A 88 -5.48 5.39 13.96
C ARG A 88 -6.78 6.09 13.59
N LEU A 89 -7.43 5.65 12.52
CA LEU A 89 -8.67 6.29 12.09
C LEU A 89 -9.79 6.05 13.10
N THR A 90 -10.53 7.12 13.36
CA THR A 90 -11.72 7.16 14.18
C THR A 90 -12.90 7.67 13.35
N ARG A 91 -14.09 7.67 13.92
CA ARG A 91 -15.27 8.27 13.25
C ARG A 91 -15.13 9.76 13.00
N GLU A 92 -14.37 10.47 13.83
CA GLU A 92 -14.08 11.90 13.65
C GLU A 92 -13.32 12.24 12.36
N ASN A 93 -12.62 11.24 11.79
CA ASN A 93 -11.96 11.38 10.50
C ASN A 93 -12.94 11.36 9.31
N ILE A 94 -14.22 11.03 9.54
CA ILE A 94 -15.24 10.97 8.49
C ILE A 94 -16.11 12.23 8.57
N LYS A 95 -16.05 13.04 7.50
CA LYS A 95 -16.80 14.31 7.41
C LYS A 95 -17.41 14.44 6.02
N ASP A 96 -18.69 14.68 5.96
CA ASP A 96 -19.43 14.94 4.70
C ASP A 96 -19.15 13.91 3.60
N GLY A 97 -19.07 12.62 3.95
CA GLY A 97 -18.79 11.54 3.01
C GLY A 97 -17.33 11.40 2.60
N PHE A 98 -16.42 12.13 3.24
CA PHE A 98 -14.97 12.06 3.02
C PHE A 98 -14.25 11.52 4.25
N LEU A 99 -13.17 10.78 4.01
CA LEU A 99 -12.19 10.43 5.01
C LEU A 99 -11.05 11.46 4.98
N GLU A 100 -10.79 12.11 6.11
CA GLU A 100 -9.72 13.09 6.28
C GLU A 100 -8.69 12.63 7.31
N TYR A 101 -7.43 12.59 6.93
CA TYR A 101 -6.35 12.22 7.84
C TYR A 101 -5.01 12.83 7.43
N MET A 102 -4.10 12.94 8.39
CA MET A 102 -2.72 13.38 8.14
C MET A 102 -1.76 12.19 8.21
N PRO A 103 -1.08 11.81 7.12
CA PRO A 103 -0.18 10.68 7.08
C PRO A 103 1.02 10.87 8.02
N GLN A 104 1.22 9.96 8.97
CA GLN A 104 2.27 10.09 9.99
C GLN A 104 3.69 10.08 9.42
N LYS A 105 3.93 9.26 8.38
CA LYS A 105 5.27 9.14 7.78
C LYS A 105 5.76 10.43 7.13
N THR A 106 4.87 11.25 6.62
CA THR A 106 5.20 12.49 5.90
C THR A 106 4.94 13.75 6.72
N LYS A 107 4.34 13.65 7.91
CA LYS A 107 3.99 14.77 8.77
C LYS A 107 5.17 15.68 9.10
N LYS A 108 6.36 15.10 9.31
CA LYS A 108 7.56 15.86 9.65
C LYS A 108 8.16 16.64 8.47
N CYS A 109 7.91 16.21 7.23
CA CYS A 109 8.49 16.81 6.02
C CYS A 109 7.48 17.66 5.25
N GLN A 110 6.23 17.22 5.18
CA GLN A 110 5.11 17.91 4.55
C GLN A 110 3.83 17.57 5.30
N ALA A 111 3.36 18.48 6.13
CA ALA A 111 2.08 18.35 6.83
C ALA A 111 0.94 18.63 5.83
N LYS A 112 0.53 17.59 5.06
CA LYS A 112 -0.59 17.69 4.11
C LYS A 112 -1.70 16.74 4.55
N THR A 113 -2.91 17.28 4.71
CA THR A 113 -4.10 16.47 4.94
C THR A 113 -4.48 15.75 3.64
N VAL A 114 -4.72 14.47 3.76
CA VAL A 114 -5.29 13.63 2.69
C VAL A 114 -6.79 13.57 2.89
N ARG A 115 -7.54 13.83 1.83
CA ARG A 115 -8.99 13.81 1.79
C ARG A 115 -9.45 12.85 0.71
N VAL A 116 -10.11 11.75 1.11
CA VAL A 116 -10.55 10.67 0.21
C VAL A 116 -12.07 10.58 0.26
N PRO A 117 -12.78 10.73 -0.88
CA PRO A 117 -14.21 10.50 -0.93
C PRO A 117 -14.49 9.02 -0.66
N LEU A 118 -15.44 8.74 0.22
CA LEU A 118 -15.80 7.36 0.56
C LEU A 118 -16.76 6.79 -0.47
N HIS A 119 -16.36 5.69 -1.08
CA HIS A 119 -17.20 4.91 -1.97
C HIS A 119 -18.37 4.30 -1.20
N GLU A 120 -19.53 4.12 -1.84
CA GLU A 120 -20.74 3.56 -1.24
C GLU A 120 -20.50 2.23 -0.50
N LYS A 121 -19.73 1.32 -1.11
CA LYS A 121 -19.35 0.05 -0.45
C LYS A 121 -18.51 0.24 0.81
N ALA A 122 -17.68 1.26 0.86
CA ALA A 122 -16.90 1.59 2.06
C ALA A 122 -17.80 2.13 3.18
N LEU A 123 -18.80 2.95 2.85
CA LEU A 123 -19.83 3.42 3.79
C LEU A 123 -20.66 2.25 4.34
N LYS A 124 -21.15 1.37 3.49
CA LYS A 124 -21.89 0.15 3.89
C LYS A 124 -21.08 -0.78 4.80
N ILE A 125 -19.76 -0.85 4.61
CA ILE A 125 -18.90 -1.59 5.55
C ILE A 125 -18.88 -0.90 6.92
N LEU A 126 -18.74 0.42 6.97
CA LEU A 126 -18.70 1.17 8.22
C LEU A 126 -19.99 1.08 9.03
N GLU A 127 -21.14 0.95 8.37
CA GLU A 127 -22.46 0.78 9.00
C GLU A 127 -22.57 -0.52 9.82
N ARG A 128 -21.74 -1.51 9.54
CA ARG A 128 -21.70 -2.79 10.28
C ARG A 128 -21.05 -2.68 11.65
N TYR A 129 -20.39 -1.55 11.96
CA TYR A 129 -19.59 -1.34 13.15
C TYR A 129 -20.12 -0.21 14.01
N ASP A 130 -19.97 -0.37 15.34
CA ASP A 130 -20.43 0.60 16.31
C ASP A 130 -19.87 2.00 16.03
N VAL A 131 -20.76 2.98 15.95
CA VAL A 131 -20.42 4.37 15.71
C VAL A 131 -19.72 5.02 16.91
N ASN A 132 -19.94 4.50 18.12
CA ASN A 132 -19.37 5.01 19.36
C ASN A 132 -18.03 4.35 19.73
N ALA A 133 -17.54 3.44 18.88
CA ALA A 133 -16.24 2.82 19.13
C ALA A 133 -15.10 3.83 18.93
N ASP A 134 -14.06 3.76 19.76
CA ASP A 134 -12.86 4.62 19.67
C ASP A 134 -12.15 4.51 18.33
N ARG A 135 -12.33 3.39 17.63
CA ARG A 135 -11.69 3.11 16.33
C ARG A 135 -12.72 2.64 15.31
N LEU A 136 -12.42 2.85 14.03
CA LEU A 136 -13.33 2.43 12.95
C LEU A 136 -13.62 0.92 12.95
N PHE A 137 -12.67 0.09 13.37
CA PHE A 137 -12.77 -1.37 13.33
C PHE A 137 -12.06 -2.01 14.54
N PRO A 138 -12.43 -3.24 14.91
CA PRO A 138 -11.74 -4.03 15.92
C PRO A 138 -10.41 -4.59 15.37
N PHE A 139 -9.44 -3.71 15.20
CA PHE A 139 -8.14 -4.05 14.60
C PHE A 139 -7.39 -5.14 15.36
N LYS A 140 -6.76 -6.03 14.61
CA LYS A 140 -5.85 -7.07 15.13
C LYS A 140 -4.39 -6.64 14.92
N PRO A 141 -3.43 -7.24 15.67
CA PRO A 141 -2.00 -7.01 15.38
C PRO A 141 -1.70 -7.21 13.89
N ILE A 142 -0.79 -6.42 13.34
CA ILE A 142 -0.52 -6.38 11.89
C ILE A 142 -0.12 -7.75 11.32
N HIS A 143 0.56 -8.57 12.10
CA HIS A 143 0.92 -9.93 11.70
C HIS A 143 -0.33 -10.78 11.50
N THR A 144 -1.24 -10.79 12.49
CA THR A 144 -2.52 -11.52 12.42
C THR A 144 -3.39 -11.01 11.28
N TYR A 145 -3.42 -9.69 11.06
CA TYR A 145 -4.14 -9.09 9.95
C TYR A 145 -3.60 -9.57 8.60
N ASN A 146 -2.28 -9.60 8.43
CA ASN A 146 -1.66 -10.08 7.18
C ASN A 146 -1.91 -11.58 6.94
N LEU A 147 -1.91 -12.41 7.98
CA LEU A 147 -2.28 -13.82 7.86
C LEU A 147 -3.75 -13.96 7.45
N GLY A 148 -4.64 -13.22 8.09
CA GLY A 148 -6.06 -13.23 7.75
C GLY A 148 -6.34 -12.76 6.32
N ILE A 149 -5.60 -11.77 5.80
CA ILE A 149 -5.70 -11.37 4.39
C ILE A 149 -5.36 -12.55 3.46
N ARG A 150 -4.30 -13.30 3.75
CA ARG A 150 -3.91 -14.45 2.93
C ARG A 150 -4.95 -15.55 2.98
N GLU A 151 -5.46 -15.84 4.17
CA GLU A 151 -6.55 -16.80 4.36
C GLU A 151 -7.82 -16.38 3.61
N LEU A 152 -8.19 -15.10 3.68
CA LEU A 152 -9.33 -14.54 2.97
C LEU A 152 -9.20 -14.70 1.45
N LEU A 153 -8.05 -14.34 0.87
CA LEU A 153 -7.83 -14.46 -0.56
C LEU A 153 -7.89 -15.94 -1.00
N LYS A 154 -7.29 -16.82 -0.21
CA LYS A 154 -7.34 -18.28 -0.46
C LYS A 154 -8.78 -18.81 -0.39
N TYR A 155 -9.55 -18.40 0.62
CA TYR A 155 -10.95 -18.77 0.78
C TYR A 155 -11.81 -18.34 -0.41
N CYS A 156 -11.56 -17.15 -0.95
CA CYS A 156 -12.27 -16.61 -2.10
C CYS A 156 -11.71 -17.06 -3.47
N GLY A 157 -10.76 -18.01 -3.52
CA GLY A 157 -10.20 -18.52 -4.75
C GLY A 157 -9.34 -17.53 -5.55
N ILE A 158 -8.79 -16.49 -4.88
CA ILE A 158 -7.91 -15.51 -5.51
C ILE A 158 -6.46 -16.00 -5.42
N ASP A 159 -6.10 -16.91 -6.32
CA ASP A 159 -4.87 -17.67 -6.31
C ASP A 159 -3.98 -17.46 -7.55
N ARG A 160 -4.34 -16.52 -8.44
CA ARG A 160 -3.55 -16.24 -9.64
C ARG A 160 -2.08 -16.00 -9.32
N MET A 161 -1.21 -16.45 -10.22
CA MET A 161 0.24 -16.31 -10.07
C MET A 161 0.67 -14.85 -10.27
N VAL A 162 1.54 -14.40 -9.39
CA VAL A 162 2.17 -13.07 -9.47
C VAL A 162 3.68 -13.20 -9.41
N THR A 163 4.37 -12.38 -10.19
CA THR A 163 5.82 -12.34 -10.21
C THR A 163 6.32 -11.43 -9.09
N ILE A 164 7.17 -11.98 -8.23
CA ILE A 164 7.84 -11.24 -7.16
C ILE A 164 9.35 -11.39 -7.28
N LEU A 165 10.11 -10.49 -6.66
CA LEU A 165 11.53 -10.70 -6.47
C LEU A 165 11.78 -11.68 -5.31
N ASP A 166 12.78 -12.53 -5.46
CA ASP A 166 13.24 -13.41 -4.39
C ASP A 166 13.71 -12.61 -3.17
N THR A 167 14.02 -13.31 -2.08
CA THR A 167 14.49 -12.70 -0.82
C THR A 167 15.82 -11.95 -0.98
N HIS A 168 16.58 -12.24 -2.03
CA HIS A 168 17.85 -11.60 -2.34
C HIS A 168 17.70 -10.44 -3.34
N GLY A 169 16.53 -10.32 -3.99
CA GLY A 169 16.22 -9.26 -4.94
C GLY A 169 16.90 -9.41 -6.31
N TYR A 170 17.39 -10.59 -6.64
CA TYR A 170 18.11 -10.86 -7.89
C TYR A 170 17.27 -11.64 -8.92
N ASN A 171 16.43 -12.55 -8.45
CA ASN A 171 15.65 -13.40 -9.34
C ASN A 171 14.17 -13.14 -9.18
N THR A 172 13.41 -13.36 -10.23
CA THR A 172 11.95 -13.35 -10.19
C THR A 172 11.42 -14.74 -9.86
N VAL A 173 10.45 -14.79 -8.97
CA VAL A 173 9.75 -16.02 -8.57
C VAL A 173 8.26 -15.79 -8.74
N GLN A 174 7.57 -16.81 -9.25
CA GLN A 174 6.11 -16.80 -9.31
C GLN A 174 5.51 -17.45 -8.07
N LYS A 175 4.55 -16.78 -7.46
CA LYS A 175 3.80 -17.26 -6.30
C LYS A 175 2.32 -16.92 -6.43
N PRO A 176 1.42 -17.74 -5.85
CA PRO A 176 0.01 -17.38 -5.76
C PRO A 176 -0.17 -16.06 -5.00
N LEU A 177 -1.11 -15.22 -5.47
CA LEU A 177 -1.34 -13.90 -4.87
C LEU A 177 -1.67 -14.00 -3.38
N HIS A 178 -2.45 -14.99 -2.96
CA HIS A 178 -2.80 -15.19 -1.56
C HIS A 178 -1.59 -15.46 -0.65
N GLU A 179 -0.49 -16.03 -1.14
CA GLU A 179 0.71 -16.26 -0.31
C GLU A 179 1.51 -14.98 -0.02
N VAL A 180 1.45 -14.01 -0.93
CA VAL A 180 2.28 -12.80 -0.89
C VAL A 180 1.51 -11.54 -0.52
N ALA A 181 0.18 -11.65 -0.44
CA ALA A 181 -0.67 -10.53 -0.06
C ALA A 181 -0.42 -10.06 1.38
N SER A 182 -0.64 -8.79 1.60
CA SER A 182 -0.49 -8.13 2.89
C SER A 182 -1.37 -6.87 2.95
N SER A 183 -1.41 -6.21 4.09
CA SER A 183 -2.05 -4.90 4.24
C SER A 183 -1.58 -3.87 3.20
N HIS A 184 -0.33 -3.96 2.76
CA HIS A 184 0.18 -3.09 1.70
C HIS A 184 -0.46 -3.36 0.33
N THR A 185 -0.96 -4.57 0.10
CA THR A 185 -1.70 -4.93 -1.12
C THR A 185 -2.97 -4.09 -1.26
N ALA A 186 -3.67 -3.77 -0.17
CA ALA A 186 -4.84 -2.88 -0.20
C ALA A 186 -4.50 -1.50 -0.80
N ARG A 187 -3.41 -0.89 -0.34
CA ARG A 187 -2.94 0.38 -0.88
C ARG A 187 -2.51 0.29 -2.33
N LYS A 188 -1.84 -0.81 -2.71
CA LYS A 188 -1.50 -1.08 -4.11
C LYS A 188 -2.77 -1.23 -4.97
N THR A 189 -3.79 -1.90 -4.46
CA THR A 189 -5.10 -2.07 -5.11
C THR A 189 -5.78 -0.73 -5.37
N PHE A 190 -5.81 0.16 -4.37
CA PHE A 190 -6.37 1.50 -4.53
C PHE A 190 -5.66 2.27 -5.65
N VAL A 191 -4.34 2.36 -5.57
CA VAL A 191 -3.54 3.14 -6.52
C VAL A 191 -3.56 2.52 -7.93
N GLY A 192 -3.40 1.19 -8.03
CA GLY A 192 -3.34 0.50 -9.32
C GLY A 192 -4.66 0.59 -10.10
N ASN A 193 -5.80 0.41 -9.42
CA ASN A 193 -7.10 0.55 -10.08
C ASN A 193 -7.42 1.99 -10.48
N LEU A 194 -6.98 2.99 -9.70
CA LEU A 194 -7.14 4.40 -10.08
C LEU A 194 -6.31 4.74 -11.33
N TYR A 195 -5.08 4.24 -11.43
CA TYR A 195 -4.23 4.47 -12.60
C TYR A 195 -4.81 3.89 -13.89
N LYS A 196 -5.55 2.79 -13.80
CA LYS A 196 -6.25 2.21 -14.97
C LYS A 196 -7.36 3.12 -15.51
N GLN A 197 -7.95 3.94 -14.64
CA GLN A 197 -9.09 4.81 -14.99
C GLN A 197 -8.65 6.23 -15.29
N VAL A 198 -7.74 6.77 -14.49
CA VAL A 198 -7.27 8.16 -14.58
C VAL A 198 -5.75 8.19 -14.50
N PRO A 199 -5.04 8.40 -15.61
CA PRO A 199 -3.58 8.38 -15.66
C PRO A 199 -2.94 9.68 -15.12
N ASP A 200 -3.64 10.44 -14.27
CA ASP A 200 -3.08 11.62 -13.61
C ASP A 200 -2.41 11.25 -12.27
N PRO A 201 -1.07 11.25 -12.24
CA PRO A 201 -0.32 10.92 -11.03
C PRO A 201 -0.56 11.92 -9.89
N ASN A 202 -0.84 13.20 -10.17
CA ASN A 202 -0.99 14.21 -9.15
C ASN A 202 -2.30 14.03 -8.40
N LEU A 203 -3.39 13.75 -9.15
CA LEU A 203 -4.69 13.45 -8.56
C LEU A 203 -4.61 12.20 -7.69
N ILE A 204 -4.02 11.11 -8.18
CA ILE A 204 -3.89 9.86 -7.42
C ILE A 204 -2.96 10.04 -6.20
N ALA A 205 -1.89 10.84 -6.33
CA ALA A 205 -1.01 11.17 -5.20
C ALA A 205 -1.76 11.94 -4.11
N SER A 206 -2.64 12.87 -4.48
CA SER A 206 -3.45 13.64 -3.52
C SER A 206 -4.38 12.76 -2.70
N LEU A 207 -5.00 11.74 -3.32
CA LEU A 207 -5.89 10.78 -2.68
C LEU A 207 -5.15 9.75 -1.83
N SER A 208 -3.97 9.33 -2.26
CA SER A 208 -3.23 8.26 -1.59
C SER A 208 -2.17 8.76 -0.59
N GLY A 209 -1.89 10.07 -0.54
CA GLY A 209 -0.85 10.63 0.32
C GLY A 209 0.56 10.17 -0.08
N HIS A 210 0.80 9.92 -1.37
CA HIS A 210 2.14 9.75 -1.90
C HIS A 210 2.81 11.11 -2.11
N VAL A 211 4.12 11.15 -1.88
CA VAL A 211 4.93 12.30 -2.30
C VAL A 211 5.07 12.24 -3.82
N GLU A 212 4.77 13.36 -4.47
CA GLU A 212 4.91 13.50 -5.92
C GLU A 212 6.34 13.15 -6.36
N GLY A 213 6.47 12.44 -7.49
CA GLY A 213 7.78 12.02 -8.01
C GLY A 213 8.49 10.92 -7.21
N SER A 214 7.91 10.41 -6.12
CA SER A 214 8.54 9.34 -5.35
C SER A 214 8.74 8.07 -6.18
N ARG A 215 9.89 7.38 -6.00
CA ARG A 215 10.19 6.11 -6.70
C ARG A 215 9.10 5.05 -6.46
N ALA A 216 8.55 4.98 -5.25
CA ALA A 216 7.48 4.06 -4.91
C ALA A 216 6.22 4.31 -5.74
N PHE A 217 5.95 5.57 -6.06
CA PHE A 217 4.77 5.96 -6.82
C PHE A 217 4.98 5.77 -8.33
N ARG A 218 6.19 6.02 -8.86
CA ARG A 218 6.51 5.78 -10.29
C ARG A 218 6.28 4.34 -10.73
N ARG A 219 6.35 3.36 -9.84
CA ARG A 219 6.13 1.93 -10.13
C ARG A 219 4.70 1.62 -10.58
N TYR A 220 3.73 2.43 -10.17
CA TYR A 220 2.35 2.30 -10.63
C TYR A 220 2.12 2.91 -12.01
N ARG A 221 3.10 3.68 -12.51
CA ARG A 221 3.11 4.22 -13.87
C ARG A 221 3.52 3.19 -14.93
N THR A 222 3.64 1.91 -14.58
CA THR A 222 3.81 0.87 -15.59
C THR A 222 2.57 0.94 -16.49
N ILE A 223 2.78 1.54 -17.65
CA ILE A 223 1.74 1.80 -18.64
C ILE A 223 1.28 0.41 -19.09
N ASP A 224 0.10 0.02 -18.70
CA ASP A 224 -0.57 -1.20 -19.12
C ASP A 224 -0.65 -1.20 -20.66
N ASP A 225 -0.45 -2.34 -21.29
CA ASP A 225 -0.51 -2.44 -22.75
C ASP A 225 -1.87 -2.03 -23.31
N ASP A 226 -2.95 -2.23 -22.53
CA ASP A 226 -4.28 -1.73 -22.87
C ASP A 226 -4.35 -0.19 -22.89
N MET A 227 -3.64 0.50 -21.99
CA MET A 227 -3.52 1.96 -22.04
C MET A 227 -2.72 2.41 -23.26
N LYS A 228 -1.65 1.69 -23.63
CA LYS A 228 -0.87 2.01 -24.85
C LYS A 228 -1.73 1.87 -26.10
N ARG A 229 -2.54 0.79 -26.18
CA ARG A 229 -3.48 0.61 -27.31
C ARG A 229 -4.49 1.75 -27.40
N LYS A 230 -5.15 2.09 -26.27
CA LYS A 230 -6.09 3.22 -26.22
C LYS A 230 -5.44 4.55 -26.64
N LEU A 231 -4.21 4.82 -26.21
CA LEU A 231 -3.49 6.03 -26.59
C LEU A 231 -3.21 6.06 -28.10
N VAL A 232 -2.83 4.93 -28.69
CA VAL A 232 -2.61 4.84 -30.15
C VAL A 232 -3.92 4.98 -30.92
N GLU A 233 -5.03 4.45 -30.42
CA GLU A 233 -6.36 4.61 -31.01
C GLU A 233 -6.84 6.08 -31.02
N MET A 234 -6.35 6.92 -30.10
CA MET A 234 -6.67 8.36 -30.05
C MET A 234 -5.91 9.21 -31.07
N ILE A 235 -4.95 8.65 -31.79
CA ILE A 235 -4.16 9.36 -32.78
C ILE A 235 -4.87 9.43 -34.17
N ASN A 236 -6.00 8.78 -34.34
CA ASN A 236 -6.81 8.78 -35.58
C ASN A 236 -7.77 9.95 -35.63
#